data_38fbd8e5c2a2481443530c0a18f4f7e1
#
_entry.id   38fbd8e5c2a2481443530c0a18f4f7e1
#
_cell.length_a   1.000
_cell.length_b   1.000
_cell.length_c   1.000
_cell.angle_alpha   90.00
_cell.angle_beta   90.00
_cell.angle_gamma   90.00
#
_symmetry.space_group_name_H-M   'P 1'
#
loop_
_entity.id
_entity.type
_entity.pdbx_description
1 polymer ?
#
loop_
_entity_poly.entity_id
_entity_poly.type
_entity_poly.pdbx_seq_one_letter_code
_entity_poly.pdbx_strand_id
1 'polypeptide(L)'
;PDLDGQDEGESGFYRTTFNCNELPTDECLWAWQENQDIPQLTSISWSPSSQRTEWVYVRLGYDITQYNFFLDQTEGMTDAETLRQRAEIRFLRALHYWYFLDLFGKAPFKEHFNNDLPVEKKGTELYTYIQNELNEIEGDMYEPRQAPFGRADKAANWLLRARLYLNAGVYTGQTDYT
;
A
#
# COMPACT_ATOMS: atom_id res chain seq x y z
N PRO A 1 1.40 -15.16 6.07
CA PRO A 1 2.49 -15.65 6.89
C PRO A 1 3.10 -14.52 7.70
N ASP A 2 3.54 -14.81 8.91
CA ASP A 2 4.23 -13.85 9.74
C ASP A 2 5.63 -13.58 9.17
N LEU A 3 6.04 -12.33 9.20
CA LEU A 3 7.41 -11.93 8.88
C LEU A 3 8.25 -12.07 10.16
N ASP A 4 9.49 -12.49 10.01
CA ASP A 4 10.47 -12.64 11.10
C ASP A 4 10.07 -13.62 12.22
N GLY A 5 9.15 -14.55 11.93
CA GLY A 5 8.69 -15.52 12.92
C GLY A 5 7.87 -14.92 14.06
N GLN A 6 7.43 -13.68 13.94
CA GLN A 6 6.48 -13.07 14.87
C GLN A 6 5.11 -13.66 14.65
N ASP A 7 4.40 -13.92 15.72
CA ASP A 7 3.13 -14.61 15.71
C ASP A 7 1.92 -13.66 15.71
N GLU A 8 0.72 -14.26 15.73
CA GLU A 8 -0.56 -13.58 15.97
C GLU A 8 -0.88 -12.43 15.01
N GLY A 9 -0.26 -12.42 13.83
CA GLY A 9 -0.50 -11.41 12.80
C GLY A 9 0.04 -10.02 13.14
N GLU A 10 1.01 -9.90 14.02
CA GLU A 10 1.60 -8.61 14.40
C GLU A 10 2.23 -7.88 13.22
N SER A 11 2.81 -8.60 12.26
CA SER A 11 3.34 -8.06 11.01
C SER A 11 2.34 -8.03 9.86
N GLY A 12 1.04 -8.32 10.12
CA GLY A 12 -0.02 -8.30 9.11
C GLY A 12 -0.25 -6.90 8.55
N PHE A 13 -0.55 -6.81 7.24
CA PHE A 13 -0.76 -5.54 6.54
C PHE A 13 -1.73 -4.59 7.26
N TYR A 14 -2.93 -5.08 7.59
CA TYR A 14 -3.95 -4.25 8.22
C TYR A 14 -3.51 -3.73 9.60
N ARG A 15 -2.91 -4.59 10.43
CA ARG A 15 -2.45 -4.21 11.77
C ARG A 15 -1.32 -3.19 11.71
N THR A 16 -0.32 -3.41 10.85
CA THR A 16 0.83 -2.51 10.75
C THR A 16 0.46 -1.14 10.21
N THR A 17 -0.38 -1.10 9.16
CA THR A 17 -0.87 0.16 8.60
C THR A 17 -1.79 0.89 9.57
N PHE A 18 -2.69 0.20 10.27
CA PHE A 18 -3.53 0.79 11.31
C PHE A 18 -2.66 1.43 12.42
N ASN A 19 -1.69 0.69 12.95
CA ASN A 19 -0.82 1.21 14.00
C ASN A 19 -0.09 2.50 13.57
N CYS A 20 0.43 2.55 12.36
CA CYS A 20 1.15 3.71 11.85
C CYS A 20 0.25 4.91 11.55
N ASN A 21 -1.03 4.70 11.21
CA ASN A 21 -1.95 5.78 10.88
C ASN A 21 -2.74 6.29 12.09
N GLU A 22 -3.17 5.40 12.99
CA GLU A 22 -4.13 5.75 14.05
C GLU A 22 -3.45 6.05 15.40
N LEU A 23 -2.40 5.31 15.76
CA LEU A 23 -1.76 5.50 17.06
C LEU A 23 -1.02 6.85 17.23
N PRO A 24 -0.50 7.49 16.17
CA PRO A 24 0.04 8.85 16.28
C PRO A 24 -1.01 9.97 16.43
N THR A 25 -2.29 9.61 16.46
CA THR A 25 -3.40 10.57 16.56
C THR A 25 -4.01 10.56 17.97
N ASP A 26 -4.97 11.43 18.24
CA ASP A 26 -5.77 11.47 19.45
C ASP A 26 -7.04 10.59 19.39
N GLU A 27 -7.27 9.90 18.31
CA GLU A 27 -8.45 9.04 18.12
C GLU A 27 -8.29 7.67 18.77
N CYS A 28 -7.06 7.21 19.01
CA CYS A 28 -6.78 5.86 19.48
C CYS A 28 -5.67 5.83 20.54
N LEU A 29 -5.90 5.06 21.60
CA LEU A 29 -4.89 4.80 22.63
C LEU A 29 -4.59 3.31 22.71
N TRP A 30 -3.31 2.99 22.83
CA TRP A 30 -2.86 1.61 23.06
C TRP A 30 -2.95 1.27 24.56
N ALA A 31 -3.71 0.22 24.86
CA ALA A 31 -3.98 -0.16 26.25
C ALA A 31 -2.80 -0.90 26.93
N TRP A 32 -1.98 -1.63 26.16
CA TRP A 32 -0.85 -2.42 26.73
C TRP A 32 0.43 -1.61 26.69
N GLN A 33 0.80 -1.03 27.83
CA GLN A 33 1.98 -0.16 27.96
C GLN A 33 3.32 -0.91 27.95
N GLU A 34 3.30 -2.23 28.05
CA GLU A 34 4.51 -3.08 28.13
C GLU A 34 5.22 -3.27 26.79
N ASN A 35 4.55 -2.96 25.66
CA ASN A 35 5.11 -3.11 24.32
C ASN A 35 5.91 -1.86 23.95
N GLN A 36 7.24 -1.96 23.98
CA GLN A 36 8.16 -0.81 23.92
C GLN A 36 8.02 0.07 22.67
N ASP A 37 7.64 -0.51 21.51
CA ASP A 37 7.60 0.22 20.24
C ASP A 37 6.29 0.98 20.02
N ILE A 38 5.17 0.49 20.56
CA ILE A 38 3.85 1.11 20.34
C ILE A 38 3.72 2.44 21.08
N PRO A 39 4.19 2.61 22.33
CA PRO A 39 4.24 3.92 22.99
C PRO A 39 5.02 4.97 22.20
N GLN A 40 6.01 4.58 21.39
CA GLN A 40 6.74 5.51 20.54
C GLN A 40 5.85 6.08 19.41
N LEU A 41 4.92 5.31 18.86
CA LEU A 41 3.95 5.80 17.89
C LEU A 41 3.00 6.82 18.53
N THR A 42 2.43 6.49 19.68
CA THR A 42 1.50 7.38 20.40
C THR A 42 2.18 8.68 20.86
N SER A 43 3.45 8.63 21.24
CA SER A 43 4.22 9.82 21.66
C SER A 43 4.93 10.55 20.51
N ILE A 44 4.76 10.09 19.27
CA ILE A 44 5.40 10.65 18.06
C ILE A 44 6.94 10.70 18.23
N SER A 45 7.53 9.64 18.81
CA SER A 45 8.96 9.57 19.15
C SER A 45 9.67 8.35 18.55
N TRP A 46 9.10 7.75 17.49
CA TRP A 46 9.71 6.64 16.78
C TRP A 46 11.06 7.02 16.16
N SER A 47 11.89 6.02 15.96
CA SER A 47 13.18 6.14 15.30
C SER A 47 13.25 5.23 14.07
N PRO A 48 14.28 5.37 13.21
CA PRO A 48 14.49 4.46 12.08
C PRO A 48 14.67 2.99 12.47
N SER A 49 14.99 2.69 13.74
CA SER A 49 15.11 1.35 14.28
C SER A 49 13.86 0.85 14.99
N SER A 50 12.74 1.56 14.89
CA SER A 50 11.47 1.12 15.47
C SER A 50 10.94 -0.10 14.70
N GLN A 51 10.72 -1.19 15.42
CA GLN A 51 10.25 -2.46 14.86
C GLN A 51 8.91 -2.32 14.13
N ARG A 52 8.00 -1.45 14.59
CA ARG A 52 6.69 -1.23 13.96
C ARG A 52 6.82 -0.56 12.59
N THR A 53 7.72 0.40 12.44
CA THR A 53 8.01 1.02 11.14
C THR A 53 8.72 0.07 10.19
N GLU A 54 9.63 -0.78 10.70
CA GLU A 54 10.25 -1.84 9.94
C GLU A 54 9.22 -2.86 9.43
N TRP A 55 8.32 -3.32 10.28
CA TRP A 55 7.33 -4.33 9.89
C TRP A 55 6.38 -3.83 8.80
N VAL A 56 5.89 -2.59 8.86
CA VAL A 56 5.06 -2.07 7.78
C VAL A 56 5.84 -1.97 6.48
N TYR A 57 7.09 -1.50 6.55
CA TYR A 57 7.95 -1.40 5.37
C TYR A 57 8.19 -2.75 4.71
N VAL A 58 8.59 -3.75 5.48
CA VAL A 58 8.87 -5.12 4.99
C VAL A 58 7.59 -5.78 4.49
N ARG A 59 6.46 -5.61 5.19
CA ARG A 59 5.16 -6.14 4.76
C ARG A 59 4.74 -5.58 3.41
N LEU A 60 4.83 -4.28 3.20
CA LEU A 60 4.49 -3.65 1.93
C LEU A 60 5.36 -4.19 0.78
N GLY A 61 6.67 -4.33 1.00
CA GLY A 61 7.58 -4.89 0.00
C GLY A 61 7.32 -6.36 -0.32
N TYR A 62 7.04 -7.15 0.72
CA TYR A 62 6.69 -8.57 0.55
C TYR A 62 5.41 -8.73 -0.29
N ASP A 63 4.36 -8.01 0.06
CA ASP A 63 3.07 -8.12 -0.63
C ASP A 63 3.19 -7.65 -2.11
N ILE A 64 3.91 -6.56 -2.39
CA ILE A 64 4.22 -6.14 -3.77
C ILE A 64 4.96 -7.23 -4.55
N THR A 65 5.88 -7.94 -3.92
CA THR A 65 6.58 -9.06 -4.56
C THR A 65 5.61 -10.17 -4.97
N GLN A 66 4.62 -10.50 -4.13
CA GLN A 66 3.58 -11.48 -4.47
C GLN A 66 2.68 -10.99 -5.60
N TYR A 67 2.33 -9.70 -5.62
CA TYR A 67 1.55 -9.12 -6.73
C TYR A 67 2.31 -9.18 -8.05
N ASN A 68 3.58 -8.82 -8.07
CA ASN A 68 4.42 -8.91 -9.26
C ASN A 68 4.54 -10.35 -9.74
N PHE A 69 4.74 -11.32 -8.84
CA PHE A 69 4.75 -12.73 -9.20
C PHE A 69 3.46 -13.15 -9.91
N PHE A 70 2.29 -12.82 -9.36
CA PHE A 70 1.01 -13.14 -10.00
C PHE A 70 0.86 -12.48 -11.38
N LEU A 71 1.22 -11.21 -11.50
CA LEU A 71 1.12 -10.45 -12.74
C LEU A 71 2.03 -11.02 -13.83
N ASP A 72 3.24 -11.44 -13.49
CA ASP A 72 4.16 -12.08 -14.42
C ASP A 72 3.66 -13.49 -14.86
N GLN A 73 3.13 -14.29 -13.91
CA GLN A 73 2.58 -15.62 -14.23
C GLN A 73 1.32 -15.58 -15.10
N THR A 74 0.60 -14.48 -15.10
CA THR A 74 -0.64 -14.30 -15.89
C THR A 74 -0.45 -13.39 -17.09
N GLU A 75 0.79 -13.06 -17.44
CA GLU A 75 1.09 -12.23 -18.60
C GLU A 75 0.59 -12.87 -19.90
N GLY A 76 -0.03 -12.08 -20.77
CA GLY A 76 -0.60 -12.56 -22.03
C GLY A 76 -1.92 -13.33 -21.93
N MET A 77 -2.45 -13.60 -20.74
CA MET A 77 -3.77 -14.18 -20.58
C MET A 77 -4.86 -13.12 -20.86
N THR A 78 -5.88 -13.51 -21.65
CA THR A 78 -6.89 -12.57 -22.17
C THR A 78 -8.32 -12.92 -21.79
N ASP A 79 -8.55 -13.99 -21.02
CA ASP A 79 -9.88 -14.32 -20.55
C ASP A 79 -10.38 -13.29 -19.53
N ALA A 80 -11.68 -13.03 -19.52
CA ALA A 80 -12.28 -11.95 -18.76
C ALA A 80 -12.06 -12.05 -17.23
N GLU A 81 -11.99 -13.28 -16.70
CA GLU A 81 -11.76 -13.46 -15.26
C GLU A 81 -10.31 -13.14 -14.89
N THR A 82 -9.34 -13.61 -15.68
CA THR A 82 -7.93 -13.28 -15.47
C THR A 82 -7.68 -11.78 -15.60
N LEU A 83 -8.29 -11.10 -16.57
CA LEU A 83 -8.16 -9.65 -16.70
C LEU A 83 -8.68 -8.90 -15.48
N ARG A 84 -9.84 -9.33 -14.91
CA ARG A 84 -10.35 -8.77 -13.66
C ARG A 84 -9.42 -9.01 -12.48
N GLN A 85 -8.90 -10.24 -12.33
CA GLN A 85 -7.95 -10.56 -11.28
C GLN A 85 -6.66 -9.74 -11.39
N ARG A 86 -6.16 -9.55 -12.60
CA ARG A 86 -5.00 -8.70 -12.86
C ARG A 86 -5.27 -7.23 -12.49
N ALA A 87 -6.44 -6.70 -12.85
CA ALA A 87 -6.83 -5.34 -12.46
C ALA A 87 -6.90 -5.18 -10.94
N GLU A 88 -7.47 -6.15 -10.24
CA GLU A 88 -7.54 -6.17 -8.77
C GLU A 88 -6.15 -6.26 -8.11
N ILE A 89 -5.26 -7.11 -8.62
CA ILE A 89 -3.88 -7.22 -8.12
C ILE A 89 -3.08 -5.93 -8.41
N ARG A 90 -3.26 -5.30 -9.57
CA ARG A 90 -2.67 -3.99 -9.87
C ARG A 90 -3.21 -2.91 -8.92
N PHE A 91 -4.51 -2.94 -8.59
CA PHE A 91 -5.10 -2.06 -7.57
C PHE A 91 -4.43 -2.26 -6.21
N LEU A 92 -4.26 -3.50 -5.75
CA LEU A 92 -3.60 -3.79 -4.48
C LEU A 92 -2.13 -3.35 -4.49
N ARG A 93 -1.42 -3.53 -5.60
CA ARG A 93 -0.05 -3.02 -5.77
C ARG A 93 0.00 -1.49 -5.70
N ALA A 94 -0.91 -0.81 -6.37
CA ALA A 94 -1.03 0.65 -6.31
C ALA A 94 -1.35 1.15 -4.88
N LEU A 95 -2.24 0.45 -4.15
CA LEU A 95 -2.54 0.72 -2.74
C LEU A 95 -1.30 0.59 -1.86
N HIS A 96 -0.48 -0.44 -2.04
CA HIS A 96 0.75 -0.65 -1.25
C HIS A 96 1.81 0.40 -1.59
N TYR A 97 1.94 0.80 -2.86
CA TYR A 97 2.80 1.93 -3.25
C TYR A 97 2.29 3.26 -2.72
N TRP A 98 0.96 3.45 -2.62
CA TRP A 98 0.40 4.62 -1.95
C TRP A 98 0.78 4.66 -0.46
N TYR A 99 0.72 3.54 0.27
CA TYR A 99 1.20 3.49 1.65
C TYR A 99 2.70 3.77 1.77
N PHE A 100 3.52 3.31 0.83
CA PHE A 100 4.93 3.72 0.79
C PHE A 100 5.09 5.22 0.58
N LEU A 101 4.32 5.80 -0.32
CA LEU A 101 4.34 7.24 -0.58
C LEU A 101 3.89 8.04 0.64
N ASP A 102 2.81 7.61 1.29
CA ASP A 102 2.20 8.30 2.42
C ASP A 102 3.06 8.23 3.70
N LEU A 103 3.54 7.03 4.05
CA LEU A 103 4.29 6.80 5.28
C LEU A 103 5.79 7.14 5.17
N PHE A 104 6.39 6.96 3.99
CA PHE A 104 7.85 7.07 3.81
C PHE A 104 8.27 8.10 2.75
N GLY A 105 7.35 8.64 1.96
CA GLY A 105 7.63 9.56 0.86
C GLY A 105 8.31 8.92 -0.36
N LYS A 106 8.67 7.64 -0.28
CA LYS A 106 9.43 6.89 -1.30
C LYS A 106 9.22 5.39 -1.18
N ALA A 107 9.51 4.65 -2.25
CA ALA A 107 9.41 3.19 -2.30
C ALA A 107 10.60 2.53 -3.00
N PRO A 108 10.96 1.29 -2.59
CA PRO A 108 11.77 0.39 -3.41
C PRO A 108 10.87 -0.15 -4.54
N PHE A 109 11.00 0.45 -5.72
CA PHE A 109 10.06 0.23 -6.81
C PHE A 109 10.46 -0.95 -7.71
N LYS A 110 9.53 -1.87 -7.93
CA LYS A 110 9.61 -2.99 -8.89
C LYS A 110 8.24 -3.30 -9.48
N GLU A 111 8.23 -3.69 -10.75
CA GLU A 111 7.01 -4.13 -11.44
C GLU A 111 7.04 -5.61 -11.84
N HIS A 112 8.19 -6.27 -11.73
CA HIS A 112 8.38 -7.67 -12.09
C HIS A 112 8.99 -8.48 -10.95
N PHE A 113 8.67 -9.76 -10.91
CA PHE A 113 9.27 -10.74 -10.00
C PHE A 113 10.59 -11.26 -10.58
N ASN A 114 11.69 -10.62 -10.21
CA ASN A 114 13.05 -11.00 -10.65
C ASN A 114 14.06 -10.70 -9.52
N ASN A 115 15.32 -11.03 -9.74
CA ASN A 115 16.41 -10.82 -8.77
C ASN A 115 17.09 -9.44 -8.90
N ASP A 116 16.61 -8.56 -9.76
CA ASP A 116 17.18 -7.22 -9.89
C ASP A 116 16.92 -6.41 -8.61
N LEU A 117 17.84 -5.53 -8.29
CA LEU A 117 17.62 -4.60 -7.18
C LEU A 117 16.52 -3.60 -7.53
N PRO A 118 15.63 -3.27 -6.58
CA PRO A 118 14.62 -2.25 -6.80
C PRO A 118 15.26 -0.88 -7.03
N VAL A 119 14.62 -0.04 -7.86
CA VAL A 119 15.00 1.36 -7.99
C VAL A 119 14.19 2.20 -7.00
N GLU A 120 14.77 3.28 -6.48
CA GLU A 120 14.01 4.20 -5.63
C GLU A 120 13.09 5.07 -6.51
N LYS A 121 11.79 5.07 -6.23
CA LYS A 121 10.86 6.12 -6.71
C LYS A 121 10.31 6.90 -5.53
N LYS A 122 10.17 8.23 -5.70
CA LYS A 122 9.72 9.13 -4.64
C LYS A 122 8.84 10.26 -5.17
N GLY A 123 8.09 10.88 -4.26
CA GLY A 123 7.33 12.10 -4.53
C GLY A 123 6.50 11.98 -5.81
N THR A 124 6.68 12.94 -6.72
CA THR A 124 5.91 13.04 -7.98
C THR A 124 6.02 11.80 -8.87
N GLU A 125 7.18 11.14 -8.93
CA GLU A 125 7.35 9.94 -9.76
C GLU A 125 6.46 8.78 -9.28
N LEU A 126 6.43 8.55 -7.97
CA LEU A 126 5.61 7.51 -7.37
C LEU A 126 4.13 7.88 -7.42
N TYR A 127 3.79 9.13 -7.16
CA TYR A 127 2.43 9.68 -7.31
C TYR A 127 1.88 9.44 -8.72
N THR A 128 2.64 9.82 -9.75
CA THR A 128 2.24 9.66 -11.16
C THR A 128 2.07 8.19 -11.53
N TYR A 129 2.97 7.32 -11.06
CA TYR A 129 2.83 5.88 -11.27
C TYR A 129 1.52 5.35 -10.69
N ILE A 130 1.22 5.65 -9.43
CA ILE A 130 -0.02 5.21 -8.76
C ILE A 130 -1.26 5.72 -9.52
N GLN A 131 -1.26 7.00 -9.91
CA GLN A 131 -2.34 7.61 -10.66
C GLN A 131 -2.59 6.89 -12.00
N ASN A 132 -1.53 6.59 -12.74
CA ASN A 132 -1.62 5.90 -14.02
C ASN A 132 -2.15 4.47 -13.86
N GLU A 133 -1.61 3.70 -12.89
CA GLU A 133 -2.09 2.35 -12.58
C GLU A 133 -3.61 2.35 -12.32
N LEU A 134 -4.08 3.24 -11.44
CA LEU A 134 -5.50 3.33 -11.08
C LEU A 134 -6.40 3.75 -12.25
N ASN A 135 -5.91 4.60 -13.15
CA ASN A 135 -6.63 4.99 -14.36
C ASN A 135 -6.75 3.84 -15.38
N GLU A 136 -5.65 3.11 -15.60
CA GLU A 136 -5.59 2.03 -16.59
C GLU A 136 -6.48 0.85 -16.23
N ILE A 137 -6.52 0.47 -14.95
CA ILE A 137 -7.25 -0.73 -14.50
C ILE A 137 -8.75 -0.51 -14.35
N GLU A 138 -9.23 0.73 -14.32
CA GLU A 138 -10.63 1.04 -13.99
C GLU A 138 -11.62 0.29 -14.89
N GLY A 139 -11.31 0.18 -16.20
CA GLY A 139 -12.16 -0.49 -17.17
C GLY A 139 -12.36 -1.98 -16.91
N ASP A 140 -11.38 -2.65 -16.33
CA ASP A 140 -11.38 -4.10 -16.12
C ASP A 140 -11.87 -4.49 -14.72
N MET A 141 -12.11 -3.53 -13.81
CA MET A 141 -12.63 -3.80 -12.48
C MET A 141 -14.16 -4.00 -12.49
N TYR A 142 -14.65 -4.74 -11.49
CA TYR A 142 -16.08 -4.87 -11.25
C TYR A 142 -16.74 -3.49 -11.05
N GLU A 143 -17.98 -3.35 -11.54
CA GLU A 143 -18.81 -2.20 -11.21
C GLU A 143 -19.09 -2.16 -9.69
N PRO A 144 -19.35 -0.97 -9.13
CA PRO A 144 -19.59 -0.82 -7.70
C PRO A 144 -20.68 -1.78 -7.19
N ARG A 145 -20.37 -2.51 -6.12
CA ARG A 145 -21.26 -3.52 -5.49
C ARG A 145 -21.56 -4.74 -6.36
N GLN A 146 -20.82 -4.97 -7.45
CA GLN A 146 -20.97 -6.17 -8.29
C GLN A 146 -19.85 -7.20 -8.02
N ALA A 147 -18.80 -6.81 -7.32
CA ALA A 147 -17.75 -7.73 -6.91
C ALA A 147 -18.25 -8.71 -5.84
N PRO A 148 -17.77 -9.97 -5.83
CA PRO A 148 -17.96 -10.86 -4.69
C PRO A 148 -17.43 -10.23 -3.41
N PHE A 149 -17.96 -10.67 -2.26
CA PHE A 149 -17.52 -10.15 -0.96
C PHE A 149 -15.99 -10.27 -0.78
N GLY A 150 -15.36 -9.20 -0.33
CA GLY A 150 -13.92 -9.14 -0.08
C GLY A 150 -13.07 -8.86 -1.32
N ARG A 151 -13.68 -8.64 -2.50
CA ARG A 151 -12.97 -8.27 -3.74
C ARG A 151 -13.05 -6.75 -3.97
N ALA A 152 -12.01 -6.18 -4.57
CA ALA A 152 -11.99 -4.76 -4.91
C ALA A 152 -12.83 -4.48 -6.17
N ASP A 153 -13.53 -3.35 -6.17
CA ASP A 153 -14.31 -2.84 -7.29
C ASP A 153 -13.92 -1.39 -7.67
N LYS A 154 -14.60 -0.81 -8.64
CA LYS A 154 -14.36 0.58 -9.05
C LYS A 154 -14.52 1.59 -7.91
N ALA A 155 -15.40 1.33 -6.94
CA ALA A 155 -15.56 2.23 -5.81
C ALA A 155 -14.31 2.26 -4.92
N ALA A 156 -13.64 1.13 -4.72
CA ALA A 156 -12.36 1.08 -4.03
C ALA A 156 -11.27 1.87 -4.77
N ASN A 157 -11.22 1.74 -6.11
CA ASN A 157 -10.32 2.53 -6.97
C ASN A 157 -10.58 4.04 -6.81
N TRP A 158 -11.82 4.47 -6.91
CA TRP A 158 -12.18 5.89 -6.77
C TRP A 158 -11.85 6.46 -5.39
N LEU A 159 -12.03 5.68 -4.32
CA LEU A 159 -11.66 6.10 -2.97
C LEU A 159 -10.15 6.26 -2.81
N LEU A 160 -9.35 5.36 -3.37
CA LEU A 160 -7.91 5.50 -3.33
C LEU A 160 -7.44 6.71 -4.16
N ARG A 161 -8.03 6.96 -5.34
CA ARG A 161 -7.77 8.17 -6.14
C ARG A 161 -8.14 9.44 -5.39
N ALA A 162 -9.27 9.45 -4.68
CA ALA A 162 -9.66 10.60 -3.86
C ALA A 162 -8.62 10.90 -2.77
N ARG A 163 -8.13 9.88 -2.06
CA ARG A 163 -7.04 10.03 -1.07
C ARG A 163 -5.75 10.54 -1.70
N LEU A 164 -5.37 9.99 -2.86
CA LEU A 164 -4.20 10.41 -3.61
C LEU A 164 -4.28 11.89 -3.99
N TYR A 165 -5.42 12.35 -4.51
CA TYR A 165 -5.62 13.73 -4.94
C TYR A 165 -5.70 14.72 -3.77
N LEU A 166 -6.35 14.36 -2.67
CA LEU A 166 -6.43 15.20 -1.48
C LEU A 166 -5.04 15.56 -0.91
N ASN A 167 -4.09 14.64 -1.03
CA ASN A 167 -2.72 14.82 -0.54
C ASN A 167 -1.70 15.12 -1.64
N ALA A 168 -2.15 15.41 -2.86
CA ALA A 168 -1.27 15.65 -4.01
C ALA A 168 -0.18 16.70 -3.73
N GLY A 169 -0.52 17.79 -3.06
CA GLY A 169 0.43 18.84 -2.70
C GLY A 169 1.54 18.34 -1.77
N VAL A 170 1.23 17.46 -0.83
CA VAL A 170 2.20 16.85 0.08
C VAL A 170 3.16 15.93 -0.70
N TYR A 171 2.61 15.11 -1.61
CA TYR A 171 3.40 14.12 -2.35
C TYR A 171 4.25 14.75 -3.46
N THR A 172 3.76 15.80 -4.10
CA THR A 172 4.42 16.41 -5.28
C THR A 172 5.15 17.71 -4.96
N GLY A 173 4.92 18.30 -3.80
CA GLY A 173 5.41 19.64 -3.44
C GLY A 173 4.70 20.77 -4.19
N GLN A 174 3.62 20.48 -4.92
CA GLN A 174 2.82 21.50 -5.61
C GLN A 174 1.85 22.16 -4.62
N THR A 175 1.75 23.48 -4.70
CA THR A 175 0.85 24.28 -3.85
C THR A 175 -0.35 24.83 -4.60
N ASP A 176 -0.44 24.60 -5.89
CA ASP A 176 -1.54 25.04 -6.75
C ASP A 176 -2.52 23.88 -6.98
N TYR A 177 -3.74 24.04 -6.55
CA TYR A 177 -4.82 23.04 -6.61
C TYR A 177 -5.87 23.37 -7.68
N THR A 178 -5.54 24.26 -8.65
CA THR A 178 -6.43 24.67 -9.74
C THR A 178 -6.35 23.75 -10.96
#